data_41d0e4a419af097ef92d966fc6297e66
#
_entry.id   41d0e4a419af097ef92d966fc6297e66
#
_cell.length_a   1.000
_cell.length_b   1.000
_cell.length_c   1.000
_cell.angle_alpha   90.00
_cell.angle_beta   90.00
_cell.angle_gamma   90.00
#
_symmetry.space_group_name_H-M   'P 1'
#
loop_
_entity.id
_entity.type
_entity.pdbx_description
1 polymer ?
#
loop_
_entity_poly.entity_id
_entity_poly.type
_entity_poly.pdbx_seq_one_letter_code
_entity_poly.pdbx_strand_id
1 'polypeptide(L)'
;MFELLLHAFPVAFALASFWSNTERKLLLMNLGLCIAIGSLLVFEQAWGGAVVITVAGLSTSYRLIKQKLLSPVATYITLISMMVIVLTVNNLTGKTSLVEAMPVLTFMAYRFGELHCKEAGLRVCMIIGSINFTAYGIITQTWGLAITEALFAASNLWYYMKLRRAM
;
A
#
# COMPACT_ATOMS: atom_id res chain seq x y z
N MET A 1 20.15 -15.96 -6.49
CA MET A 1 18.85 -16.60 -6.79
C MET A 1 17.76 -16.21 -5.76
N PHE A 2 18.02 -16.32 -4.46
CA PHE A 2 17.03 -15.94 -3.42
C PHE A 2 16.66 -14.44 -3.47
N GLU A 3 17.62 -13.54 -3.61
CA GLU A 3 17.41 -12.10 -3.75
C GLU A 3 16.52 -11.75 -4.95
N LEU A 4 16.79 -12.37 -6.11
CA LEU A 4 15.96 -12.17 -7.30
C LEU A 4 14.48 -12.58 -7.06
N LEU A 5 14.25 -13.66 -6.31
CA LEU A 5 12.90 -14.08 -5.94
C LEU A 5 12.22 -13.05 -5.04
N LEU A 6 12.93 -12.49 -4.05
CA LEU A 6 12.38 -11.46 -3.16
C LEU A 6 11.91 -10.21 -3.94
N HIS A 7 12.66 -9.80 -4.97
CA HIS A 7 12.24 -8.69 -5.84
C HIS A 7 11.11 -9.06 -6.81
N ALA A 8 11.01 -10.34 -7.22
CA ALA A 8 9.97 -10.79 -8.13
C ALA A 8 8.59 -10.94 -7.46
N PHE A 9 8.53 -11.27 -6.16
CA PHE A 9 7.27 -11.47 -5.45
C PHE A 9 6.34 -10.24 -5.47
N PRO A 10 6.79 -9.01 -5.16
CA PRO A 10 5.93 -7.83 -5.25
C PRO A 10 5.33 -7.63 -6.65
N VAL A 11 6.14 -7.83 -7.71
CA VAL A 11 5.68 -7.73 -9.10
C VAL A 11 4.63 -8.80 -9.40
N ALA A 12 4.82 -10.03 -8.93
CA ALA A 12 3.85 -11.11 -9.11
C ALA A 12 2.50 -10.79 -8.45
N PHE A 13 2.49 -10.24 -7.22
CA PHE A 13 1.26 -9.81 -6.56
C PHE A 13 0.62 -8.61 -7.27
N ALA A 14 1.40 -7.66 -7.79
CA ALA A 14 0.88 -6.56 -8.58
C ALA A 14 0.22 -7.05 -9.86
N LEU A 15 0.82 -8.00 -10.57
CA LEU A 15 0.20 -8.65 -11.73
C LEU A 15 -1.06 -9.44 -11.33
N ALA A 16 -1.02 -10.20 -10.24
CA ALA A 16 -2.17 -10.94 -9.74
C ALA A 16 -3.35 -10.02 -9.38
N SER A 17 -3.09 -8.74 -9.04
CA SER A 17 -4.14 -7.77 -8.76
C SER A 17 -5.09 -7.52 -9.95
N PHE A 18 -4.66 -7.78 -11.19
CA PHE A 18 -5.51 -7.74 -12.39
C PHE A 18 -6.65 -8.78 -12.39
N TRP A 19 -6.60 -9.77 -11.51
CA TRP A 19 -7.71 -10.72 -11.29
C TRP A 19 -8.54 -10.40 -10.04
N SER A 20 -8.27 -9.27 -9.40
CA SER A 20 -8.97 -8.83 -8.16
C SER A 20 -10.29 -8.13 -8.49
N ASN A 21 -11.27 -8.89 -8.91
CA ASN A 21 -12.59 -8.40 -9.31
C ASN A 21 -13.53 -8.06 -8.13
N THR A 22 -13.10 -8.28 -6.90
CA THR A 22 -13.85 -7.97 -5.68
C THR A 22 -12.97 -7.27 -4.66
N GLU A 23 -13.59 -6.48 -3.76
CA GLU A 23 -12.89 -5.82 -2.65
C GLU A 23 -12.04 -6.82 -1.83
N ARG A 24 -12.62 -7.99 -1.50
CA ARG A 24 -11.92 -9.01 -0.71
C ARG A 24 -10.65 -9.53 -1.40
N LYS A 25 -10.73 -9.81 -2.71
CA LYS A 25 -9.55 -10.23 -3.48
C LYS A 25 -8.49 -9.14 -3.55
N LEU A 26 -8.90 -7.88 -3.73
CA LEU A 26 -7.99 -6.74 -3.72
C LEU A 26 -7.26 -6.63 -2.38
N LEU A 27 -7.98 -6.72 -1.25
CA LEU A 27 -7.38 -6.68 0.08
C LEU A 27 -6.43 -7.87 0.33
N LEU A 28 -6.76 -9.08 -0.17
CA LEU A 28 -5.86 -10.24 -0.09
C LEU A 28 -4.57 -10.01 -0.90
N MET A 29 -4.67 -9.45 -2.11
CA MET A 29 -3.49 -9.12 -2.91
C MET A 29 -2.65 -8.04 -2.24
N ASN A 30 -3.30 -7.01 -1.65
CA ASN A 30 -2.60 -5.99 -0.90
C ASN A 30 -1.90 -6.56 0.36
N LEU A 31 -2.53 -7.49 1.07
CA LEU A 31 -1.88 -8.18 2.19
C LEU A 31 -0.67 -9.00 1.71
N GLY A 32 -0.80 -9.71 0.60
CA GLY A 32 0.31 -10.41 -0.04
C GLY A 32 1.46 -9.47 -0.41
N LEU A 33 1.16 -8.31 -0.98
CA LEU A 33 2.13 -7.25 -1.24
C LEU A 33 2.82 -6.78 0.04
N CYS A 34 2.08 -6.53 1.12
CA CYS A 34 2.65 -6.13 2.41
C CYS A 34 3.63 -7.19 2.94
N ILE A 35 3.28 -8.48 2.83
CA ILE A 35 4.16 -9.58 3.25
C ILE A 35 5.42 -9.63 2.37
N ALA A 36 5.28 -9.55 1.05
CA ALA A 36 6.39 -9.62 0.11
C ALA A 36 7.35 -8.43 0.28
N ILE A 37 6.83 -7.20 0.32
CA ILE A 37 7.63 -5.99 0.51
C ILE A 37 8.23 -5.98 1.93
N GLY A 38 7.47 -6.38 2.95
CA GLY A 38 7.95 -6.48 4.32
C GLY A 38 9.14 -7.45 4.44
N SER A 39 9.05 -8.61 3.81
CA SER A 39 10.15 -9.59 3.78
C SER A 39 11.40 -9.03 3.11
N LEU A 40 11.23 -8.30 1.99
CA LEU A 40 12.33 -7.64 1.30
C LEU A 40 12.99 -6.57 2.18
N LEU A 41 12.20 -5.72 2.83
CA LEU A 41 12.71 -4.63 3.68
C LEU A 41 13.43 -5.16 4.93
N VAL A 42 12.96 -6.28 5.50
CA VAL A 42 13.67 -6.96 6.60
C VAL A 42 15.00 -7.52 6.10
N PHE A 43 15.01 -8.15 4.93
CA PHE A 43 16.23 -8.67 4.31
C PHE A 43 17.26 -7.56 4.04
N GLU A 44 16.81 -6.42 3.55
CA GLU A 44 17.63 -5.23 3.28
C GLU A 44 17.96 -4.42 4.55
N GLN A 45 17.53 -4.87 5.73
CA GLN A 45 17.69 -4.18 7.02
C GLN A 45 17.07 -2.76 7.03
N ALA A 46 16.07 -2.53 6.20
CA ALA A 46 15.34 -1.27 6.09
C ALA A 46 14.21 -1.22 7.16
N TRP A 47 14.60 -1.26 8.44
CA TRP A 47 13.68 -1.43 9.58
C TRP A 47 12.55 -0.40 9.63
N GLY A 48 12.81 0.86 9.27
CA GLY A 48 11.77 1.89 9.21
C GLY A 48 10.64 1.53 8.25
N GLY A 49 11.00 1.10 7.04
CA GLY A 49 10.05 0.63 6.05
C GLY A 49 9.33 -0.65 6.49
N ALA A 50 10.05 -1.59 7.13
CA ALA A 50 9.48 -2.84 7.63
C ALA A 50 8.38 -2.60 8.68
N VAL A 51 8.58 -1.65 9.60
CA VAL A 51 7.56 -1.25 10.60
C VAL A 51 6.33 -0.67 9.90
N VAL A 52 6.51 0.25 8.95
CA VAL A 52 5.41 0.87 8.19
C VAL A 52 4.58 -0.19 7.46
N ILE A 53 5.23 -1.12 6.76
CA ILE A 53 4.55 -2.20 6.04
C ILE A 53 3.86 -3.18 6.99
N THR A 54 4.43 -3.45 8.15
CA THR A 54 3.80 -4.30 9.19
C THR A 54 2.50 -3.66 9.67
N VAL A 55 2.51 -2.37 10.00
CA VAL A 55 1.30 -1.62 10.39
C VAL A 55 0.28 -1.63 9.24
N ALA A 56 0.75 -1.50 8.00
CA ALA A 56 -0.09 -1.63 6.81
C ALA A 56 -0.77 -3.01 6.71
N GLY A 57 -0.02 -4.08 6.85
CA GLY A 57 -0.54 -5.45 6.82
C GLY A 57 -1.55 -5.72 7.94
N LEU A 58 -1.31 -5.20 9.15
CA LEU A 58 -2.25 -5.32 10.27
C LEU A 58 -3.59 -4.64 9.98
N SER A 59 -3.59 -3.44 9.37
CA SER A 59 -4.84 -2.74 9.02
C SER A 59 -5.61 -3.47 7.91
N THR A 60 -4.90 -3.99 6.90
CA THR A 60 -5.51 -4.82 5.84
C THR A 60 -6.12 -6.10 6.41
N SER A 61 -5.40 -6.76 7.32
CA SER A 61 -5.88 -7.96 8.03
C SER A 61 -7.14 -7.65 8.85
N TYR A 62 -7.15 -6.53 9.57
CA TYR A 62 -8.34 -6.08 10.31
C TYR A 62 -9.55 -5.96 9.38
N ARG A 63 -9.40 -5.28 8.23
CA ARG A 63 -10.46 -5.09 7.24
C ARG A 63 -10.96 -6.43 6.69
N LEU A 64 -10.04 -7.36 6.37
CA LEU A 64 -10.37 -8.70 5.88
C LEU A 64 -11.17 -9.54 6.89
N ILE A 65 -10.79 -9.47 8.17
CA ILE A 65 -11.43 -10.26 9.24
C ILE A 65 -12.78 -9.65 9.64
N LYS A 66 -12.82 -8.37 9.90
CA LYS A 66 -14.04 -7.72 10.41
C LYS A 66 -15.05 -7.40 9.32
N GLN A 67 -14.63 -7.25 8.07
CA GLN A 67 -15.46 -6.90 6.91
C GLN A 67 -16.34 -5.65 7.15
N LYS A 68 -15.94 -4.78 8.08
CA LYS A 68 -16.65 -3.57 8.46
C LYS A 68 -15.74 -2.36 8.30
N LEU A 69 -16.32 -1.26 7.82
CA LEU A 69 -15.66 0.04 7.81
C LEU A 69 -15.61 0.59 9.24
N LEU A 70 -14.56 1.31 9.54
CA LEU A 70 -14.49 2.09 10.77
C LEU A 70 -15.40 3.31 10.66
N SER A 71 -15.89 3.79 11.81
CA SER A 71 -16.54 5.10 11.85
C SER A 71 -15.57 6.20 11.43
N PRO A 72 -16.05 7.35 10.92
CA PRO A 72 -15.17 8.44 10.51
C PRO A 72 -14.20 8.85 11.63
N VAL A 73 -14.68 9.01 12.84
CA VAL A 73 -13.86 9.39 14.00
C VAL A 73 -12.78 8.34 14.28
N ALA A 74 -13.14 7.06 14.33
CA ALA A 74 -12.19 5.97 14.55
C ALA A 74 -11.16 5.89 13.41
N THR A 75 -11.58 6.13 12.16
CA THR A 75 -10.66 6.18 11.01
C THR A 75 -9.63 7.29 11.18
N TYR A 76 -10.05 8.52 11.49
CA TYR A 76 -9.12 9.64 11.67
C TYR A 76 -8.17 9.42 12.85
N ILE A 77 -8.65 8.94 13.99
CA ILE A 77 -7.78 8.62 15.14
C ILE A 77 -6.73 7.59 14.74
N THR A 78 -7.15 6.51 14.06
CA THR A 78 -6.24 5.45 13.61
C THR A 78 -5.21 6.00 12.63
N LEU A 79 -5.61 6.80 11.65
CA LEU A 79 -4.71 7.40 10.66
C LEU A 79 -3.70 8.35 11.32
N ILE A 80 -4.15 9.22 12.23
CA ILE A 80 -3.24 10.13 12.95
C ILE A 80 -2.24 9.33 13.77
N SER A 81 -2.69 8.30 14.50
CA SER A 81 -1.79 7.44 15.28
C SER A 81 -0.75 6.74 14.40
N MET A 82 -1.18 6.18 13.27
CA MET A 82 -0.28 5.56 12.29
C MET A 82 0.71 6.56 11.69
N MET A 83 0.24 7.76 11.35
CA MET A 83 1.11 8.84 10.84
C MET A 83 2.18 9.23 11.86
N VAL A 84 1.80 9.38 13.13
CA VAL A 84 2.75 9.69 14.22
C VAL A 84 3.81 8.59 14.33
N ILE A 85 3.40 7.32 14.29
CA ILE A 85 4.35 6.18 14.34
C ILE A 85 5.33 6.25 13.16
N VAL A 86 4.83 6.43 11.94
CA VAL A 86 5.67 6.48 10.73
C VAL A 86 6.64 7.66 10.78
N LEU A 87 6.16 8.87 11.13
CA LEU A 87 7.01 10.05 11.24
C LEU A 87 8.05 9.91 12.35
N THR A 88 7.69 9.31 13.48
CA THR A 88 8.64 9.02 14.56
C THR A 88 9.74 8.06 14.09
N VAL A 89 9.37 6.99 13.40
CA VAL A 89 10.34 6.03 12.85
C VAL A 89 11.24 6.71 11.82
N ASN A 90 10.69 7.51 10.90
CA ASN A 90 11.48 8.24 9.91
C ASN A 90 12.46 9.22 10.57
N ASN A 91 12.03 9.92 11.62
CA ASN A 91 12.91 10.83 12.37
C ASN A 91 14.04 10.06 13.07
N LEU A 92 13.72 8.95 13.74
CA LEU A 92 14.72 8.11 14.41
C LEU A 92 15.73 7.48 13.44
N THR A 93 15.31 7.22 12.20
CA THR A 93 16.17 6.68 11.14
C THR A 93 16.87 7.75 10.30
N GLY A 94 16.69 9.03 10.62
CA GLY A 94 17.30 10.15 9.90
C GLY A 94 16.68 10.44 8.52
N LYS A 95 15.52 9.88 8.22
CA LYS A 95 14.82 10.02 6.93
C LYS A 95 13.82 11.18 6.96
N THR A 96 14.33 12.42 6.95
CA THR A 96 13.52 13.65 7.11
C THR A 96 13.37 14.48 5.83
N SER A 97 13.83 13.97 4.68
CA SER A 97 13.72 14.70 3.41
C SER A 97 12.27 14.77 2.92
N LEU A 98 11.97 15.77 2.07
CA LEU A 98 10.64 15.89 1.44
C LEU A 98 10.29 14.66 0.60
N VAL A 99 11.27 14.03 -0.03
CA VAL A 99 11.09 12.79 -0.80
C VAL A 99 10.61 11.65 0.10
N GLU A 100 11.10 11.58 1.35
CA GLU A 100 10.68 10.57 2.33
C GLU A 100 9.26 10.82 2.89
N ALA A 101 8.66 11.97 2.61
CA ALA A 101 7.25 12.19 2.91
C ALA A 101 6.30 11.48 1.91
N MET A 102 6.77 11.16 0.69
CA MET A 102 5.95 10.48 -0.32
C MET A 102 5.46 9.09 0.12
N PRO A 103 6.29 8.20 0.69
CA PRO A 103 5.81 6.95 1.28
C PRO A 103 4.74 7.15 2.35
N VAL A 104 4.86 8.21 3.18
CA VAL A 104 3.86 8.53 4.20
C VAL A 104 2.52 8.88 3.57
N LEU A 105 2.51 9.71 2.53
CA LEU A 105 1.29 10.06 1.79
C LEU A 105 0.65 8.85 1.14
N THR A 106 1.44 7.98 0.51
CA THR A 106 0.97 6.71 -0.05
C THR A 106 0.31 5.85 1.02
N PHE A 107 1.01 5.66 2.14
CA PHE A 107 0.51 4.90 3.27
C PHE A 107 -0.83 5.45 3.77
N MET A 108 -0.95 6.76 3.94
CA MET A 108 -2.19 7.43 4.38
C MET A 108 -3.34 7.22 3.39
N ALA A 109 -3.08 7.34 2.09
CA ALA A 109 -4.08 7.11 1.05
C ALA A 109 -4.62 5.66 1.10
N TYR A 110 -3.73 4.67 1.15
CA TYR A 110 -4.10 3.26 1.23
C TYR A 110 -4.90 2.94 2.49
N ARG A 111 -4.44 3.41 3.65
CA ARG A 111 -5.12 3.14 4.94
C ARG A 111 -6.47 3.83 5.04
N PHE A 112 -6.59 5.07 4.54
CA PHE A 112 -7.89 5.74 4.45
C PHE A 112 -8.86 4.93 3.57
N GLY A 113 -8.43 4.50 2.40
CA GLY A 113 -9.23 3.66 1.51
C GLY A 113 -9.72 2.37 2.18
N GLU A 114 -8.80 1.64 2.83
CA GLU A 114 -9.12 0.37 3.48
C GLU A 114 -10.04 0.52 4.70
N LEU A 115 -9.85 1.54 5.51
CA LEU A 115 -10.57 1.69 6.76
C LEU A 115 -11.92 2.39 6.60
N HIS A 116 -12.06 3.27 5.60
CA HIS A 116 -13.22 4.14 5.49
C HIS A 116 -14.03 3.97 4.20
N CYS A 117 -13.43 3.54 3.10
CA CYS A 117 -14.07 3.53 1.79
C CYS A 117 -14.68 2.16 1.43
N LYS A 118 -15.80 2.20 0.70
CA LYS A 118 -16.31 1.04 -0.06
C LYS A 118 -15.43 0.80 -1.30
N GLU A 119 -15.67 -0.31 -2.02
CA GLU A 119 -14.82 -0.79 -3.10
C GLU A 119 -14.40 0.29 -4.11
N ALA A 120 -15.30 1.11 -4.61
CA ALA A 120 -14.97 2.16 -5.57
C ALA A 120 -14.02 3.22 -4.99
N GLY A 121 -14.30 3.70 -3.77
CA GLY A 121 -13.43 4.65 -3.07
C GLY A 121 -12.09 4.04 -2.67
N LEU A 122 -12.07 2.77 -2.24
CA LEU A 122 -10.85 2.01 -1.96
C LEU A 122 -9.94 1.99 -3.20
N ARG A 123 -10.49 1.66 -4.38
CA ARG A 123 -9.70 1.64 -5.62
C ARG A 123 -9.13 3.01 -6.00
N VAL A 124 -9.91 4.10 -5.79
CA VAL A 124 -9.42 5.47 -6.02
C VAL A 124 -8.24 5.78 -5.08
N CYS A 125 -8.34 5.45 -3.80
CA CYS A 125 -7.26 5.63 -2.85
C CYS A 125 -6.01 4.80 -3.22
N MET A 126 -6.22 3.55 -3.68
CA MET A 126 -5.13 2.71 -4.18
C MET A 126 -4.45 3.33 -5.41
N ILE A 127 -5.21 3.87 -6.37
CA ILE A 127 -4.66 4.54 -7.56
C ILE A 127 -3.81 5.76 -7.14
N ILE A 128 -4.35 6.62 -6.26
CA ILE A 128 -3.63 7.82 -5.79
C ILE A 128 -2.33 7.43 -5.09
N GLY A 129 -2.40 6.47 -4.17
CA GLY A 129 -1.23 5.99 -3.45
C GLY A 129 -0.18 5.39 -4.40
N SER A 130 -0.60 4.53 -5.33
CA SER A 130 0.32 3.90 -6.28
C SER A 130 0.96 4.89 -7.25
N ILE A 131 0.25 5.91 -7.72
CA ILE A 131 0.83 6.96 -8.56
C ILE A 131 1.93 7.71 -7.78
N ASN A 132 1.64 8.09 -6.54
CA ASN A 132 2.62 8.76 -5.68
C ASN A 132 3.83 7.86 -5.41
N PHE A 133 3.62 6.57 -5.15
CA PHE A 133 4.72 5.64 -4.85
C PHE A 133 5.50 5.22 -6.10
N THR A 134 4.87 5.22 -7.27
CA THR A 134 5.57 5.11 -8.57
C THR A 134 6.52 6.28 -8.78
N ALA A 135 6.03 7.52 -8.54
CA ALA A 135 6.87 8.71 -8.63
C ALA A 135 8.05 8.66 -7.63
N TYR A 136 7.80 8.23 -6.39
CA TYR A 136 8.85 7.99 -5.41
C TYR A 136 9.90 6.98 -5.93
N GLY A 137 9.45 5.84 -6.44
CA GLY A 137 10.34 4.81 -7.00
C GLY A 137 11.20 5.30 -8.16
N ILE A 138 10.66 6.17 -9.02
CA ILE A 138 11.41 6.82 -10.12
C ILE A 138 12.46 7.78 -9.55
N ILE A 139 12.09 8.65 -8.61
CA ILE A 139 12.99 9.65 -8.01
C ILE A 139 14.14 8.95 -7.27
N THR A 140 13.86 7.87 -6.56
CA THR A 140 14.87 7.11 -5.80
C THR A 140 15.57 6.04 -6.64
N GLN A 141 15.25 5.94 -7.94
CA GLN A 141 15.77 4.93 -8.87
C GLN A 141 15.50 3.47 -8.44
N THR A 142 14.46 3.28 -7.64
CA THR A 142 13.99 1.95 -7.19
C THR A 142 13.01 1.39 -8.22
N TRP A 143 13.52 0.99 -9.38
CA TRP A 143 12.71 0.60 -10.55
C TRP A 143 11.74 -0.55 -10.30
N GLY A 144 12.13 -1.54 -9.47
CA GLY A 144 11.24 -2.64 -9.08
C GLY A 144 9.98 -2.14 -8.37
N LEU A 145 10.12 -1.18 -7.46
CA LEU A 145 9.01 -0.53 -6.77
C LEU A 145 8.15 0.26 -7.78
N ALA A 146 8.78 1.09 -8.62
CA ALA A 146 8.07 1.90 -9.61
C ALA A 146 7.21 1.04 -10.55
N ILE A 147 7.76 -0.05 -11.08
CA ILE A 147 7.03 -0.98 -11.96
C ILE A 147 5.89 -1.67 -11.21
N THR A 148 6.14 -2.17 -10.00
CA THR A 148 5.14 -2.84 -9.17
C THR A 148 3.93 -1.92 -8.92
N GLU A 149 4.18 -0.71 -8.50
CA GLU A 149 3.13 0.26 -8.16
C GLU A 149 2.40 0.78 -9.41
N ALA A 150 3.09 0.98 -10.53
CA ALA A 150 2.46 1.34 -11.81
C ALA A 150 1.49 0.24 -12.28
N LEU A 151 1.88 -1.03 -12.18
CA LEU A 151 1.00 -2.18 -12.49
C LEU A 151 -0.20 -2.24 -11.54
N PHE A 152 0.04 -2.01 -10.24
CA PHE A 152 -1.03 -2.00 -9.24
C PHE A 152 -2.02 -0.85 -9.47
N ALA A 153 -1.53 0.36 -9.81
CA ALA A 153 -2.37 1.49 -10.21
C ALA A 153 -3.21 1.16 -11.45
N ALA A 154 -2.60 0.59 -12.50
CA ALA A 154 -3.28 0.22 -13.73
C ALA A 154 -4.38 -0.82 -13.49
N SER A 155 -4.14 -1.84 -12.65
CA SER A 155 -5.14 -2.84 -12.30
C SER A 155 -6.34 -2.24 -11.56
N ASN A 156 -6.08 -1.36 -10.59
CA ASN A 156 -7.12 -0.68 -9.83
C ASN A 156 -7.94 0.27 -10.73
N LEU A 157 -7.29 1.00 -11.64
CA LEU A 157 -7.97 1.86 -12.61
C LEU A 157 -8.87 1.05 -13.56
N TRP A 158 -8.38 -0.09 -14.05
CA TRP A 158 -9.16 -0.99 -14.89
C TRP A 158 -10.46 -1.43 -14.22
N TYR A 159 -10.37 -1.91 -12.98
CA TYR A 159 -11.55 -2.34 -12.23
C TYR A 159 -12.45 -1.19 -11.80
N TYR A 160 -11.90 -0.03 -11.45
CA TYR A 160 -12.67 1.16 -11.17
C TYR A 160 -13.52 1.59 -12.37
N MET A 161 -12.94 1.61 -13.56
CA MET A 161 -13.68 1.92 -14.79
C MET A 161 -14.78 0.89 -15.06
N LYS A 162 -14.50 -0.39 -14.81
CA LYS A 162 -15.49 -1.47 -14.95
C LYS A 162 -16.67 -1.31 -13.98
N LEU A 163 -16.39 -0.99 -12.72
CA LEU A 163 -17.42 -0.70 -11.71
C LEU A 163 -18.29 0.51 -12.11
N ARG A 164 -17.68 1.58 -12.62
CA ARG A 164 -18.40 2.79 -13.05
C ARG A 164 -19.33 2.54 -14.25
N ARG A 165 -18.98 1.62 -15.14
CA ARG A 165 -19.84 1.24 -16.27
C ARG A 165 -21.00 0.35 -15.87
N ALA A 166 -20.93 -0.32 -14.73
CA ALA A 166 -21.98 -1.21 -14.22
C ALA A 166 -22.99 -0.51 -13.31
N MET A 167 -22.73 0.72 -12.89
CA MET A 167 -23.66 1.59 -12.13
C MET A 167 -24.49 2.46 -13.04
#